data_5899ac0035ff28a44e894a67c9185611
#
_entry.id   5899ac0035ff28a44e894a67c9185611
#
_cell.length_a   1.000
_cell.length_b   1.000
_cell.length_c   1.000
_cell.angle_alpha   90.00
_cell.angle_beta   90.00
_cell.angle_gamma   90.00
#
_symmetry.space_group_name_H-M   'P 1'
#
loop_
_entity.id
_entity.type
_entity.pdbx_description
1 polymer ?
#
loop_
_entity_poly.entity_id
_entity_poly.type
_entity_poly.pdbx_seq_one_letter_code
_entity_poly.pdbx_strand_id
1 'polypeptide(L)'
;MAVKVAINGFGRIGRLALRVMSKNKDFDVVAINDLTDAKTLAHLFKYDSAQGRFDGTIEVTDNGFVVNGDSIKVFAKANPEELPWGDLGVDVVLECTGFFTSKEKAEAHIKAGAKKVVISAPATGDLKTIVYNVNDNVLDGTETVISGASCTTNCLAPMAKVLNDKFGIIEGLMTTIHAYTNDQNTLDAPHKKGDLRRARAAAENIVPNTTGAAKAIGLVIPELKGKLDGAAQRVPVITGSITELVTVLEKETTVEEINAVMKAASNESFGYTEEPLVSSDIIGISFGSLFDATQTKVLTVDGKQLVKTVAWYDNEMSYTSQLIRTLKKFVEISK
;
A
#
# COMPACT_ATOMS: atom_id res chain seq x y z
N MET A 1 24.48 -6.26 7.72
CA MET A 1 24.36 -6.92 6.40
C MET A 1 23.03 -6.47 5.83
N ALA A 2 22.96 -6.24 4.51
CA ALA A 2 21.72 -5.90 3.83
C ALA A 2 20.70 -7.06 3.98
N VAL A 3 19.41 -6.73 4.03
CA VAL A 3 18.32 -7.68 4.12
C VAL A 3 18.14 -8.34 2.74
N LYS A 4 18.25 -9.64 2.67
CA LYS A 4 18.02 -10.40 1.42
C LYS A 4 16.54 -10.56 1.15
N VAL A 5 16.08 -9.95 0.07
CA VAL A 5 14.66 -9.90 -0.32
C VAL A 5 14.43 -10.72 -1.58
N ALA A 6 13.35 -11.50 -1.59
CA ALA A 6 12.78 -12.04 -2.82
C ALA A 6 11.40 -11.40 -3.06
N ILE A 7 11.05 -11.17 -4.33
CA ILE A 7 9.75 -10.62 -4.72
C ILE A 7 8.98 -11.71 -5.47
N ASN A 8 7.82 -12.09 -4.96
CA ASN A 8 6.89 -13.00 -5.64
C ASN A 8 5.76 -12.21 -6.29
N GLY A 9 5.73 -12.18 -7.63
CA GLY A 9 4.85 -11.34 -8.43
C GLY A 9 5.50 -9.98 -8.78
N PHE A 10 5.90 -9.85 -10.03
CA PHE A 10 6.57 -8.64 -10.52
C PHE A 10 5.61 -7.74 -11.32
N GLY A 11 4.38 -7.59 -10.78
CA GLY A 11 3.36 -6.66 -11.24
C GLY A 11 3.69 -5.21 -10.85
N ARG A 12 2.66 -4.35 -10.75
CA ARG A 12 2.83 -2.93 -10.40
C ARG A 12 3.63 -2.75 -9.10
N ILE A 13 3.17 -3.36 -8.01
CA ILE A 13 3.78 -3.21 -6.67
C ILE A 13 5.17 -3.85 -6.61
N GLY A 14 5.35 -5.06 -7.14
CA GLY A 14 6.66 -5.72 -7.14
C GLY A 14 7.73 -4.91 -7.88
N ARG A 15 7.40 -4.32 -9.04
CA ARG A 15 8.32 -3.45 -9.79
C ARG A 15 8.65 -2.17 -9.04
N LEU A 16 7.67 -1.52 -8.42
CA LEU A 16 7.91 -0.31 -7.64
C LEU A 16 8.70 -0.61 -6.36
N ALA A 17 8.45 -1.75 -5.71
CA ALA A 17 9.24 -2.21 -4.58
C ALA A 17 10.73 -2.35 -4.95
N LEU A 18 11.04 -2.95 -6.10
CA LEU A 18 12.42 -3.02 -6.59
C LEU A 18 12.99 -1.62 -6.85
N ARG A 19 12.21 -0.67 -7.44
CA ARG A 19 12.66 0.72 -7.64
C ARG A 19 13.01 1.44 -6.33
N VAL A 20 12.22 1.20 -5.27
CA VAL A 20 12.49 1.79 -3.94
C VAL A 20 13.71 1.13 -3.30
N MET A 21 13.79 -0.20 -3.33
CA MET A 21 14.89 -0.95 -2.71
C MET A 21 16.22 -0.76 -3.42
N SER A 22 16.24 -0.62 -4.76
CA SER A 22 17.49 -0.39 -5.53
C SER A 22 18.20 0.93 -5.21
N LYS A 23 17.53 1.85 -4.54
CA LYS A 23 18.10 3.13 -4.05
C LYS A 23 18.54 3.06 -2.58
N ASN A 24 18.35 1.92 -1.92
CA ASN A 24 18.59 1.78 -0.49
C ASN A 24 19.49 0.56 -0.20
N LYS A 25 20.68 0.82 0.33
CA LYS A 25 21.71 -0.20 0.65
C LYS A 25 21.32 -1.14 1.80
N ASP A 26 20.22 -0.88 2.47
CA ASP A 26 19.71 -1.77 3.51
C ASP A 26 19.12 -3.07 2.93
N PHE A 27 18.85 -3.10 1.62
CA PHE A 27 18.23 -4.22 0.91
C PHE A 27 19.13 -4.79 -0.18
N ASP A 28 19.05 -6.11 -0.31
CA ASP A 28 19.65 -6.89 -1.39
C ASP A 28 18.54 -7.75 -2.02
N VAL A 29 18.02 -7.32 -3.19
CA VAL A 29 16.98 -8.07 -3.90
C VAL A 29 17.66 -9.16 -4.72
N VAL A 30 17.65 -10.39 -4.22
CA VAL A 30 18.38 -11.52 -4.80
C VAL A 30 17.58 -12.28 -5.87
N ALA A 31 16.24 -12.20 -5.82
CA ALA A 31 15.40 -12.95 -6.73
C ALA A 31 14.01 -12.35 -6.94
N ILE A 32 13.44 -12.66 -8.10
CA ILE A 32 12.05 -12.39 -8.48
C ILE A 32 11.45 -13.69 -8.97
N ASN A 33 10.19 -13.95 -8.63
CA ASN A 33 9.39 -15.00 -9.24
C ASN A 33 8.17 -14.38 -9.92
N ASP A 34 8.01 -14.64 -11.22
CA ASP A 34 6.84 -14.26 -12.01
C ASP A 34 6.69 -15.24 -13.18
N LEU A 35 5.47 -15.50 -13.63
CA LEU A 35 5.22 -16.44 -14.73
C LEU A 35 5.59 -15.88 -16.11
N THR A 36 6.02 -14.62 -16.16
CA THR A 36 6.47 -13.91 -17.37
C THR A 36 7.99 -14.01 -17.51
N ASP A 37 8.50 -13.99 -18.73
CA ASP A 37 9.93 -14.06 -19.04
C ASP A 37 10.71 -12.79 -18.56
N ALA A 38 12.00 -12.98 -18.27
CA ALA A 38 12.87 -11.95 -17.73
C ALA A 38 12.99 -10.71 -18.64
N LYS A 39 12.98 -10.88 -19.96
CA LYS A 39 13.09 -9.78 -20.93
C LYS A 39 11.88 -8.86 -20.87
N THR A 40 10.68 -9.44 -20.82
CA THR A 40 9.42 -8.70 -20.67
C THR A 40 9.36 -7.99 -19.31
N LEU A 41 9.76 -8.67 -18.22
CA LEU A 41 9.80 -8.09 -16.89
C LEU A 41 10.78 -6.91 -16.81
N ALA A 42 11.98 -7.04 -17.35
CA ALA A 42 12.99 -5.98 -17.43
C ALA A 42 12.50 -4.78 -18.24
N HIS A 43 11.80 -5.01 -19.37
CA HIS A 43 11.21 -3.94 -20.18
C HIS A 43 10.16 -3.16 -19.40
N LEU A 44 9.21 -3.85 -18.74
CA LEU A 44 8.16 -3.22 -17.94
C LEU A 44 8.69 -2.56 -16.65
N PHE A 45 9.84 -2.98 -16.13
CA PHE A 45 10.52 -2.32 -15.04
C PHE A 45 11.19 -1.02 -15.51
N LYS A 46 11.79 -1.04 -16.70
CA LYS A 46 12.47 0.11 -17.29
C LYS A 46 11.50 1.22 -17.69
N TYR A 47 10.37 0.85 -18.30
CA TYR A 47 9.38 1.80 -18.83
C TYR A 47 8.06 1.62 -18.10
N ASP A 48 7.59 2.68 -17.46
CA ASP A 48 6.37 2.68 -16.69
C ASP A 48 5.52 3.89 -17.05
N SER A 49 4.29 3.66 -17.50
CA SER A 49 3.39 4.71 -17.98
C SER A 49 2.92 5.65 -16.87
N ALA A 50 2.82 5.16 -15.62
CA ALA A 50 2.40 5.96 -14.47
C ALA A 50 3.57 6.61 -13.74
N GLN A 51 4.68 5.86 -13.56
CA GLN A 51 5.80 6.27 -12.71
C GLN A 51 7.05 6.68 -13.51
N GLY A 52 6.93 6.75 -14.85
CA GLY A 52 8.02 7.16 -15.72
C GLY A 52 9.14 6.11 -15.87
N ARG A 53 10.16 6.50 -16.62
CA ARG A 53 11.31 5.63 -16.90
C ARG A 53 12.13 5.42 -15.62
N PHE A 54 12.63 4.19 -15.43
CA PHE A 54 13.57 3.88 -14.36
C PHE A 54 14.88 4.65 -14.54
N ASP A 55 15.31 5.34 -13.51
CA ASP A 55 16.58 6.06 -13.47
C ASP A 55 17.67 5.13 -12.97
N GLY A 56 18.31 4.42 -13.91
CA GLY A 56 19.35 3.44 -13.64
C GLY A 56 19.60 2.52 -14.82
N THR A 57 20.50 1.55 -14.63
CA THR A 57 20.88 0.57 -15.65
C THR A 57 20.12 -0.74 -15.45
N ILE A 58 19.79 -1.39 -16.58
CA ILE A 58 19.18 -2.74 -16.60
C ILE A 58 19.80 -3.51 -17.76
N GLU A 59 20.30 -4.70 -17.46
CA GLU A 59 20.85 -5.64 -18.44
C GLU A 59 20.18 -6.99 -18.25
N VAL A 60 19.61 -7.55 -19.32
CA VAL A 60 18.98 -8.87 -19.30
C VAL A 60 20.08 -9.94 -19.42
N THR A 61 19.99 -10.98 -18.59
CA THR A 61 20.87 -12.14 -18.62
C THR A 61 20.06 -13.42 -18.86
N ASP A 62 20.74 -14.55 -19.07
CA ASP A 62 20.07 -15.85 -19.31
C ASP A 62 19.19 -16.28 -18.12
N ASN A 63 19.53 -15.90 -16.90
CA ASN A 63 18.87 -16.33 -15.66
C ASN A 63 18.15 -15.21 -14.91
N GLY A 64 17.99 -14.03 -15.53
CA GLY A 64 17.37 -12.88 -14.86
C GLY A 64 17.79 -11.55 -15.47
N PHE A 65 18.12 -10.57 -14.65
CA PHE A 65 18.64 -9.28 -15.08
C PHE A 65 19.49 -8.61 -13.99
N VAL A 66 20.34 -7.69 -14.41
CA VAL A 66 21.19 -6.88 -13.53
C VAL A 66 20.61 -5.49 -13.44
N VAL A 67 20.42 -4.98 -12.22
CA VAL A 67 19.94 -3.62 -11.95
C VAL A 67 21.03 -2.85 -11.21
N ASN A 68 21.54 -1.78 -11.79
CA ASN A 68 22.61 -0.95 -11.20
C ASN A 68 23.86 -1.73 -10.76
N GLY A 69 24.13 -2.87 -11.38
CA GLY A 69 25.25 -3.76 -11.04
C GLY A 69 24.86 -4.96 -10.17
N ASP A 70 23.68 -4.95 -9.54
CA ASP A 70 23.20 -6.06 -8.71
C ASP A 70 22.47 -7.11 -9.54
N SER A 71 22.88 -8.37 -9.43
CA SER A 71 22.31 -9.49 -10.18
C SER A 71 21.07 -10.04 -9.49
N ILE A 72 19.97 -10.09 -10.21
CA ILE A 72 18.66 -10.56 -9.72
C ILE A 72 18.25 -11.79 -10.53
N LYS A 73 18.07 -12.93 -9.87
CA LYS A 73 17.59 -14.16 -10.50
C LYS A 73 16.08 -14.08 -10.75
N VAL A 74 15.64 -14.60 -11.91
CA VAL A 74 14.21 -14.67 -12.24
C VAL A 74 13.78 -16.13 -12.34
N PHE A 75 12.74 -16.47 -11.59
CA PHE A 75 12.09 -17.78 -11.58
C PHE A 75 10.68 -17.67 -12.15
N ALA A 76 10.13 -18.80 -12.64
CA ALA A 76 8.77 -18.89 -13.19
C ALA A 76 8.04 -20.10 -12.61
N LYS A 77 7.83 -20.08 -11.28
CA LYS A 77 7.16 -21.14 -10.53
C LYS A 77 5.78 -20.71 -10.08
N ALA A 78 4.75 -21.52 -10.41
CA ALA A 78 3.39 -21.28 -9.96
C ALA A 78 3.19 -21.66 -8.48
N ASN A 79 3.91 -22.71 -8.02
CA ASN A 79 3.90 -23.13 -6.63
C ASN A 79 5.11 -22.53 -5.89
N PRO A 80 4.91 -21.66 -4.88
CA PRO A 80 6.01 -21.06 -4.13
C PRO A 80 6.89 -22.05 -3.37
N GLU A 81 6.39 -23.23 -3.02
CA GLU A 81 7.17 -24.27 -2.33
C GLU A 81 8.34 -24.81 -3.18
N GLU A 82 8.29 -24.62 -4.53
CA GLU A 82 9.37 -25.02 -5.45
C GLU A 82 10.48 -23.97 -5.61
N LEU A 83 10.35 -22.84 -4.94
CA LEU A 83 11.30 -21.74 -5.07
C LEU A 83 12.52 -21.94 -4.13
N PRO A 84 13.74 -21.64 -4.58
CA PRO A 84 14.95 -21.94 -3.79
C PRO A 84 15.29 -20.85 -2.77
N TRP A 85 14.31 -20.41 -1.97
CA TRP A 85 14.52 -19.32 -1.02
C TRP A 85 15.57 -19.65 0.05
N GLY A 86 15.57 -20.89 0.53
CA GLY A 86 16.58 -21.37 1.47
C GLY A 86 18.00 -21.33 0.91
N ASP A 87 18.22 -21.81 -0.33
CA ASP A 87 19.52 -21.81 -0.99
C ASP A 87 20.06 -20.41 -1.27
N LEU A 88 19.15 -19.44 -1.50
CA LEU A 88 19.49 -18.04 -1.71
C LEU A 88 19.68 -17.28 -0.39
N GLY A 89 19.31 -17.88 0.73
CA GLY A 89 19.37 -17.26 2.06
C GLY A 89 18.41 -16.08 2.20
N VAL A 90 17.19 -16.20 1.62
CA VAL A 90 16.18 -15.14 1.65
C VAL A 90 15.71 -14.86 3.08
N ASP A 91 15.89 -13.62 3.53
CA ASP A 91 15.42 -13.18 4.84
C ASP A 91 13.91 -12.91 4.81
N VAL A 92 13.41 -12.30 3.73
CA VAL A 92 11.99 -11.97 3.61
C VAL A 92 11.52 -12.07 2.16
N VAL A 93 10.32 -12.62 1.97
CA VAL A 93 9.60 -12.58 0.70
C VAL A 93 8.58 -11.45 0.75
N LEU A 94 8.58 -10.61 -0.27
CA LEU A 94 7.51 -9.66 -0.56
C LEU A 94 6.52 -10.33 -1.52
N GLU A 95 5.35 -10.71 -0.99
CA GLU A 95 4.28 -11.37 -1.75
C GLU A 95 3.40 -10.35 -2.46
N CYS A 96 3.54 -10.23 -3.78
CA CYS A 96 2.89 -9.23 -4.63
C CYS A 96 1.98 -9.82 -5.71
N THR A 97 1.69 -11.12 -5.69
CA THR A 97 0.86 -11.75 -6.72
C THR A 97 -0.64 -11.48 -6.55
N GLY A 98 -1.08 -11.22 -5.32
CA GLY A 98 -2.49 -11.13 -4.95
C GLY A 98 -3.21 -12.50 -4.87
N PHE A 99 -2.49 -13.63 -5.00
CA PHE A 99 -3.05 -14.98 -4.90
C PHE A 99 -2.83 -15.62 -3.51
N PHE A 100 -1.69 -15.32 -2.88
CA PHE A 100 -1.30 -15.89 -1.58
C PHE A 100 -1.62 -14.92 -0.44
N THR A 101 -2.90 -14.51 -0.35
CA THR A 101 -3.38 -13.47 0.57
C THR A 101 -3.98 -14.03 1.86
N SER A 102 -3.57 -15.21 2.28
CA SER A 102 -3.86 -15.75 3.61
C SER A 102 -2.57 -16.27 4.24
N LYS A 103 -2.53 -16.35 5.59
CA LYS A 103 -1.38 -16.89 6.32
C LYS A 103 -1.00 -18.28 5.80
N GLU A 104 -1.98 -19.18 5.71
CA GLU A 104 -1.80 -20.54 5.22
C GLU A 104 -1.12 -20.62 3.85
N LYS A 105 -1.60 -19.80 2.90
CA LYS A 105 -1.04 -19.77 1.54
C LYS A 105 0.35 -19.15 1.50
N ALA A 106 0.56 -18.07 2.26
CA ALA A 106 1.85 -17.37 2.31
C ALA A 106 2.93 -18.20 3.00
N GLU A 107 2.58 -19.12 3.91
CA GLU A 107 3.51 -20.06 4.54
C GLU A 107 4.20 -21.00 3.55
N ALA A 108 3.71 -21.13 2.31
CA ALA A 108 4.42 -21.82 1.24
C ALA A 108 5.82 -21.23 1.00
N HIS A 109 6.02 -19.93 1.18
CA HIS A 109 7.33 -19.30 1.10
C HIS A 109 8.23 -19.66 2.28
N ILE A 110 7.67 -19.84 3.48
CA ILE A 110 8.41 -20.31 4.65
C ILE A 110 8.89 -21.75 4.43
N LYS A 111 8.03 -22.62 3.90
CA LYS A 111 8.40 -23.99 3.53
C LYS A 111 9.49 -24.04 2.47
N ALA A 112 9.52 -23.08 1.56
CA ALA A 112 10.58 -22.91 0.57
C ALA A 112 11.91 -22.37 1.16
N GLY A 113 11.94 -22.06 2.47
CA GLY A 113 13.14 -21.66 3.21
C GLY A 113 13.31 -20.15 3.44
N ALA A 114 12.32 -19.32 3.11
CA ALA A 114 12.32 -17.92 3.54
C ALA A 114 12.06 -17.79 5.05
N LYS A 115 12.67 -16.81 5.70
CA LYS A 115 12.46 -16.61 7.14
C LYS A 115 11.16 -15.88 7.45
N LYS A 116 10.74 -14.95 6.59
CA LYS A 116 9.58 -14.08 6.77
C LYS A 116 8.84 -13.81 5.45
N VAL A 117 7.56 -13.42 5.57
CA VAL A 117 6.74 -13.00 4.41
C VAL A 117 5.96 -11.73 4.76
N VAL A 118 5.97 -10.75 3.86
CA VAL A 118 5.09 -9.59 3.88
C VAL A 118 4.13 -9.67 2.71
N ILE A 119 2.83 -9.77 3.00
CA ILE A 119 1.77 -9.81 1.98
C ILE A 119 1.41 -8.37 1.59
N SER A 120 1.53 -8.02 0.31
CA SER A 120 1.23 -6.69 -0.23
C SER A 120 -0.26 -6.46 -0.51
N ALA A 121 -1.12 -6.98 0.35
CA ALA A 121 -2.58 -6.88 0.24
C ALA A 121 -3.23 -7.10 1.60
N PRO A 122 -4.51 -6.70 1.78
CA PRO A 122 -5.31 -7.19 2.89
C PRO A 122 -5.31 -8.72 2.91
N ALA A 123 -5.04 -9.31 4.06
CA ALA A 123 -4.89 -10.76 4.19
C ALA A 123 -5.87 -11.33 5.23
N THR A 124 -6.05 -12.66 5.15
CA THR A 124 -6.92 -13.43 6.07
C THR A 124 -6.10 -14.45 6.87
N GLY A 125 -6.68 -14.94 7.95
CA GLY A 125 -6.03 -15.87 8.86
C GLY A 125 -5.49 -15.18 10.12
N ASP A 126 -4.82 -15.94 10.97
CA ASP A 126 -4.21 -15.44 12.21
C ASP A 126 -2.85 -14.78 11.90
N LEU A 127 -2.91 -13.53 11.45
CA LEU A 127 -1.74 -12.69 11.16
C LEU A 127 -2.02 -11.22 11.48
N LYS A 128 -0.97 -10.48 11.79
CA LYS A 128 -1.07 -9.04 12.07
C LYS A 128 -1.15 -8.25 10.76
N THR A 129 -2.06 -7.26 10.71
CA THR A 129 -2.13 -6.24 9.65
C THR A 129 -1.44 -4.99 10.13
N ILE A 130 -0.43 -4.53 9.39
CA ILE A 130 0.45 -3.45 9.81
C ILE A 130 0.35 -2.25 8.87
N VAL A 131 0.23 -1.08 9.47
CA VAL A 131 0.46 0.22 8.84
C VAL A 131 1.61 0.90 9.57
N TYR A 132 2.70 1.17 8.86
CA TYR A 132 3.90 1.78 9.44
C TYR A 132 3.60 3.14 10.09
N ASN A 133 4.20 3.41 11.25
CA ASN A 133 3.96 4.57 12.12
C ASN A 133 2.53 4.70 12.66
N VAL A 134 1.70 3.65 12.55
CA VAL A 134 0.36 3.62 13.17
C VAL A 134 0.28 2.51 14.21
N ASN A 135 0.61 1.27 13.84
CA ASN A 135 0.55 0.11 14.73
C ASN A 135 1.74 -0.87 14.56
N ASP A 136 2.83 -0.46 13.95
CA ASP A 136 4.02 -1.32 13.79
C ASP A 136 4.67 -1.70 15.13
N ASN A 137 4.33 -1.00 16.20
CA ASN A 137 4.72 -1.31 17.57
C ASN A 137 4.06 -2.60 18.14
N VAL A 138 3.04 -3.14 17.48
CA VAL A 138 2.43 -4.43 17.90
C VAL A 138 3.26 -5.64 17.48
N LEU A 139 4.26 -5.44 16.60
CA LEU A 139 5.19 -6.49 16.22
C LEU A 139 6.14 -6.81 17.38
N ASP A 140 6.25 -8.08 17.73
CA ASP A 140 7.09 -8.55 18.84
C ASP A 140 8.27 -9.45 18.39
N GLY A 141 8.38 -9.69 17.07
CA GLY A 141 9.45 -10.48 16.46
C GLY A 141 9.13 -11.96 16.28
N THR A 142 8.03 -12.44 16.83
CA THR A 142 7.60 -13.86 16.72
C THR A 142 6.88 -14.16 15.40
N GLU A 143 6.39 -13.13 14.71
CA GLU A 143 5.65 -13.28 13.48
C GLU A 143 6.54 -13.72 12.32
N THR A 144 6.04 -14.66 11.54
CA THR A 144 6.66 -15.11 10.28
C THR A 144 5.96 -14.53 9.05
N VAL A 145 4.66 -14.21 9.16
CA VAL A 145 3.84 -13.66 8.07
C VAL A 145 3.03 -12.48 8.58
N ILE A 146 3.08 -11.36 7.88
CA ILE A 146 2.28 -10.17 8.15
C ILE A 146 1.61 -9.64 6.87
N SER A 147 0.56 -8.82 7.03
CA SER A 147 -0.06 -8.05 5.95
C SER A 147 0.35 -6.58 6.02
N GLY A 148 0.75 -5.99 4.89
CA GLY A 148 0.96 -4.55 4.72
C GLY A 148 -0.35 -3.76 4.48
N ALA A 149 -1.52 -4.34 4.75
CA ALA A 149 -2.84 -3.73 4.50
C ALA A 149 -3.08 -3.35 3.02
N SER A 150 -3.96 -2.39 2.75
CA SER A 150 -4.20 -1.81 1.42
C SER A 150 -3.63 -0.40 1.31
N CYS A 151 -3.50 0.10 0.08
CA CYS A 151 -3.09 1.49 -0.17
C CYS A 151 -4.01 2.50 0.51
N THR A 152 -5.32 2.30 0.43
CA THR A 152 -6.32 3.17 1.06
C THR A 152 -6.24 3.09 2.59
N THR A 153 -6.00 1.90 3.17
CA THR A 153 -5.82 1.76 4.63
C THR A 153 -4.55 2.50 5.09
N ASN A 154 -3.47 2.43 4.32
CA ASN A 154 -2.22 3.15 4.61
C ASN A 154 -2.38 4.69 4.53
N CYS A 155 -3.30 5.18 3.70
CA CYS A 155 -3.65 6.60 3.65
C CYS A 155 -4.57 7.01 4.80
N LEU A 156 -5.64 6.24 5.05
CA LEU A 156 -6.66 6.59 6.02
C LEU A 156 -6.18 6.49 7.47
N ALA A 157 -5.39 5.46 7.81
CA ALA A 157 -5.04 5.13 9.18
C ALA A 157 -4.26 6.23 9.91
N PRO A 158 -3.21 6.86 9.34
CA PRO A 158 -2.49 7.94 10.03
C PRO A 158 -3.40 9.12 10.35
N MET A 159 -4.22 9.56 9.39
CA MET A 159 -5.17 10.66 9.56
C MET A 159 -6.24 10.34 10.63
N ALA A 160 -6.84 9.14 10.55
CA ALA A 160 -7.84 8.69 11.52
C ALA A 160 -7.25 8.54 12.93
N LYS A 161 -5.99 8.08 13.04
CA LYS A 161 -5.30 7.96 14.33
C LYS A 161 -5.14 9.32 15.00
N VAL A 162 -4.64 10.32 14.29
CA VAL A 162 -4.45 11.68 14.84
C VAL A 162 -5.77 12.27 15.30
N LEU A 163 -6.84 12.14 14.47
CA LEU A 163 -8.17 12.61 14.86
C LEU A 163 -8.68 11.89 16.10
N ASN A 164 -8.58 10.57 16.16
CA ASN A 164 -9.05 9.78 17.28
C ASN A 164 -8.29 10.09 18.56
N ASP A 165 -6.96 10.17 18.50
CA ASP A 165 -6.10 10.42 19.67
C ASP A 165 -6.32 11.82 20.26
N LYS A 166 -6.68 12.82 19.45
CA LYS A 166 -6.82 14.21 19.87
C LYS A 166 -8.26 14.59 20.22
N PHE A 167 -9.20 14.16 19.40
CA PHE A 167 -10.58 14.62 19.48
C PHE A 167 -11.59 13.51 19.76
N GLY A 168 -11.21 12.23 19.64
CA GLY A 168 -12.11 11.08 19.77
C GLY A 168 -13.08 10.97 18.58
N ILE A 169 -13.01 9.89 17.81
CA ILE A 169 -13.97 9.61 16.73
C ILE A 169 -15.14 8.84 17.31
N ILE A 170 -16.35 9.39 17.19
CA ILE A 170 -17.62 8.71 17.53
C ILE A 170 -17.99 7.78 16.38
N GLU A 171 -18.14 8.34 15.18
CA GLU A 171 -18.48 7.65 13.94
C GLU A 171 -18.01 8.41 12.72
N GLY A 172 -17.97 7.75 11.57
CA GLY A 172 -17.60 8.44 10.34
C GLY A 172 -17.81 7.61 9.07
N LEU A 173 -17.86 8.33 7.96
CA LEU A 173 -17.89 7.75 6.61
C LEU A 173 -16.67 8.21 5.81
N MET A 174 -16.05 7.26 5.14
CA MET A 174 -14.92 7.50 4.25
C MET A 174 -15.34 7.31 2.80
N THR A 175 -14.91 8.22 1.95
CA THR A 175 -14.97 8.05 0.49
C THR A 175 -13.56 8.17 -0.08
N THR A 176 -13.10 7.17 -0.81
CA THR A 176 -11.89 7.33 -1.61
C THR A 176 -12.23 7.51 -3.08
N ILE A 177 -11.76 8.61 -3.65
CA ILE A 177 -11.75 8.87 -5.09
C ILE A 177 -10.42 8.29 -5.59
N HIS A 178 -10.49 7.14 -6.23
CA HIS A 178 -9.35 6.26 -6.45
C HIS A 178 -9.05 6.08 -7.94
N ALA A 179 -7.80 6.15 -8.31
CA ALA A 179 -7.36 5.80 -9.66
C ALA A 179 -7.81 4.37 -10.02
N TYR A 180 -8.04 4.10 -11.30
CA TYR A 180 -8.35 2.74 -11.74
C TYR A 180 -7.16 1.79 -11.51
N THR A 181 -7.44 0.51 -11.36
CA THR A 181 -6.43 -0.54 -11.13
C THR A 181 -6.73 -1.76 -12.00
N ASN A 182 -5.80 -2.71 -12.11
CA ASN A 182 -5.91 -3.90 -12.95
C ASN A 182 -7.05 -4.88 -12.55
N ASP A 183 -7.80 -4.59 -11.50
CA ASP A 183 -9.02 -5.32 -11.16
C ASP A 183 -10.23 -4.85 -11.98
N GLN A 184 -10.09 -3.80 -12.78
CA GLN A 184 -11.10 -3.29 -13.69
C GLN A 184 -10.75 -3.66 -15.14
N ASN A 185 -11.79 -3.81 -15.98
CA ASN A 185 -11.59 -4.07 -17.39
C ASN A 185 -11.20 -2.78 -18.15
N THR A 186 -10.33 -2.91 -19.15
CA THR A 186 -9.96 -1.80 -20.04
C THR A 186 -11.16 -1.35 -20.88
N LEU A 187 -11.90 -2.32 -21.46
CA LEU A 187 -13.16 -2.12 -22.19
C LEU A 187 -14.25 -2.98 -21.54
N ASP A 188 -15.51 -2.73 -21.91
CA ASP A 188 -16.66 -3.50 -21.42
C ASP A 188 -16.49 -4.98 -21.74
N ALA A 189 -16.36 -5.82 -20.70
CA ALA A 189 -16.20 -7.25 -20.82
C ALA A 189 -16.60 -7.95 -19.50
N PRO A 190 -16.91 -9.26 -19.51
CA PRO A 190 -17.19 -9.99 -18.29
C PRO A 190 -16.05 -9.89 -17.28
N HIS A 191 -16.40 -9.55 -16.05
CA HIS A 191 -15.41 -9.46 -14.95
C HIS A 191 -15.23 -10.82 -14.28
N LYS A 192 -13.98 -11.20 -13.94
CA LYS A 192 -13.61 -12.51 -13.38
C LYS A 192 -14.40 -12.91 -12.12
N LYS A 193 -14.84 -11.93 -11.32
CA LYS A 193 -15.62 -12.13 -10.09
C LYS A 193 -17.11 -11.79 -10.25
N GLY A 194 -17.60 -11.57 -11.47
CA GLY A 194 -19.00 -11.23 -11.75
C GLY A 194 -19.41 -9.82 -11.32
N ASP A 195 -18.46 -8.92 -11.02
CA ASP A 195 -18.76 -7.53 -10.66
C ASP A 195 -19.13 -6.73 -11.92
N LEU A 196 -20.41 -6.35 -12.04
CA LEU A 196 -20.93 -5.66 -13.22
C LEU A 196 -20.41 -4.22 -13.36
N ARG A 197 -19.98 -3.57 -12.29
CA ARG A 197 -19.39 -2.22 -12.34
C ARG A 197 -17.94 -2.29 -12.78
N ARG A 198 -17.12 -3.21 -12.24
CA ARG A 198 -15.74 -3.43 -12.68
C ARG A 198 -15.65 -4.04 -14.09
N ALA A 199 -16.75 -4.55 -14.62
CA ALA A 199 -16.88 -5.03 -16.00
C ALA A 199 -16.85 -3.90 -17.05
N ARG A 200 -16.99 -2.64 -16.62
CA ARG A 200 -17.06 -1.48 -17.53
C ARG A 200 -15.67 -0.87 -17.75
N ALA A 201 -15.53 -0.16 -18.87
CA ALA A 201 -14.29 0.51 -19.29
C ALA A 201 -13.73 1.45 -18.21
N ALA A 202 -12.57 1.13 -17.69
CA ALA A 202 -11.97 1.80 -16.53
C ALA A 202 -11.61 3.25 -16.79
N ALA A 203 -11.08 3.55 -17.99
CA ALA A 203 -10.61 4.88 -18.36
C ALA A 203 -11.72 5.82 -18.86
N GLU A 204 -12.99 5.36 -18.87
CA GLU A 204 -14.14 6.12 -19.40
C GLU A 204 -15.20 6.41 -18.33
N ASN A 205 -15.18 5.71 -17.21
CA ASN A 205 -16.29 5.74 -16.25
C ASN A 205 -15.84 6.10 -14.84
N ILE A 206 -16.72 6.81 -14.11
CA ILE A 206 -16.70 6.79 -12.64
C ILE A 206 -17.37 5.51 -12.21
N VAL A 207 -16.64 4.65 -11.51
CA VAL A 207 -17.12 3.31 -11.13
C VAL A 207 -17.24 3.19 -9.60
N PRO A 208 -18.48 3.23 -9.05
CA PRO A 208 -18.69 3.02 -7.62
C PRO A 208 -18.30 1.59 -7.22
N ASN A 209 -17.50 1.46 -6.16
CA ASN A 209 -17.01 0.20 -5.65
C ASN A 209 -17.12 0.12 -4.14
N THR A 210 -17.30 -1.08 -3.62
CA THR A 210 -17.08 -1.34 -2.20
C THR A 210 -15.58 -1.29 -1.89
N THR A 211 -15.24 -0.87 -0.68
CA THR A 211 -13.87 -0.96 -0.15
C THR A 211 -13.88 -1.56 1.24
N GLY A 212 -12.94 -2.45 1.50
CA GLY A 212 -12.72 -2.97 2.85
C GLY A 212 -11.83 -2.07 3.73
N ALA A 213 -11.36 -0.94 3.19
CA ALA A 213 -10.35 -0.12 3.87
C ALA A 213 -10.88 0.49 5.18
N ALA A 214 -12.12 1.01 5.21
CA ALA A 214 -12.71 1.55 6.43
C ALA A 214 -12.88 0.48 7.52
N LYS A 215 -13.33 -0.73 7.14
CA LYS A 215 -13.45 -1.87 8.07
C LYS A 215 -12.08 -2.36 8.55
N ALA A 216 -11.06 -2.31 7.70
CA ALA A 216 -9.71 -2.70 8.04
C ALA A 216 -9.04 -1.75 9.05
N ILE A 217 -9.53 -0.52 9.21
CA ILE A 217 -9.05 0.41 10.24
C ILE A 217 -9.16 -0.21 11.64
N GLY A 218 -10.22 -0.94 11.94
CA GLY A 218 -10.38 -1.62 13.23
C GLY A 218 -9.37 -2.74 13.50
N LEU A 219 -8.62 -3.21 12.48
CA LEU A 219 -7.49 -4.14 12.65
C LEU A 219 -6.19 -3.41 13.03
N VAL A 220 -6.09 -2.13 12.67
CA VAL A 220 -4.89 -1.29 12.85
C VAL A 220 -5.06 -0.36 14.05
N ILE A 221 -6.27 0.14 14.26
CA ILE A 221 -6.67 1.01 15.36
C ILE A 221 -7.91 0.37 16.03
N PRO A 222 -7.72 -0.52 17.02
CA PRO A 222 -8.82 -1.29 17.61
C PRO A 222 -9.98 -0.45 18.17
N GLU A 223 -9.69 0.76 18.66
CA GLU A 223 -10.68 1.70 19.21
C GLU A 223 -11.68 2.20 18.15
N LEU A 224 -11.32 2.11 16.87
CA LEU A 224 -12.17 2.50 15.73
C LEU A 224 -12.95 1.33 15.13
N LYS A 225 -12.87 0.14 15.72
CA LYS A 225 -13.62 -1.03 15.24
C LYS A 225 -15.13 -0.78 15.24
N GLY A 226 -15.73 -0.82 14.03
CA GLY A 226 -17.18 -0.62 13.85
C GLY A 226 -17.62 0.83 13.81
N LYS A 227 -16.72 1.82 14.04
CA LYS A 227 -17.04 3.25 13.99
C LYS A 227 -16.95 3.86 12.60
N LEU A 228 -16.23 3.23 11.66
CA LEU A 228 -16.03 3.73 10.31
C LEU A 228 -16.56 2.74 9.27
N ASP A 229 -17.24 3.27 8.25
CA ASP A 229 -17.57 2.56 7.00
C ASP A 229 -17.25 3.46 5.81
N GLY A 230 -17.35 2.92 4.58
CA GLY A 230 -17.05 3.75 3.41
C GLY A 230 -17.13 3.03 2.08
N ALA A 231 -16.88 3.81 1.03
CA ALA A 231 -16.95 3.39 -0.35
C ALA A 231 -15.77 3.95 -1.17
N ALA A 232 -15.56 3.39 -2.36
CA ALA A 232 -14.62 3.89 -3.35
C ALA A 232 -15.36 4.36 -4.60
N GLN A 233 -14.89 5.45 -5.20
CA GLN A 233 -15.25 5.90 -6.53
C GLN A 233 -14.01 5.76 -7.41
N ARG A 234 -13.99 4.77 -8.32
CA ARG A 234 -12.88 4.66 -9.29
C ARG A 234 -13.09 5.69 -10.39
N VAL A 235 -12.03 6.42 -10.72
CA VAL A 235 -12.05 7.50 -11.69
C VAL A 235 -11.03 7.28 -12.80
N PRO A 236 -11.19 7.91 -13.99
CA PRO A 236 -10.29 7.77 -15.14
C PRO A 236 -8.93 8.46 -14.93
N VAL A 237 -8.19 8.05 -13.90
CA VAL A 237 -6.86 8.54 -13.55
C VAL A 237 -5.95 7.35 -13.36
N ILE A 238 -4.72 7.42 -13.89
CA ILE A 238 -3.78 6.28 -13.94
C ILE A 238 -3.22 5.93 -12.54
N THR A 239 -2.92 6.95 -11.74
CA THR A 239 -2.50 6.88 -10.33
C THR A 239 -2.71 8.24 -9.67
N GLY A 240 -2.60 8.31 -8.36
CA GLY A 240 -2.94 9.52 -7.60
C GLY A 240 -4.41 9.47 -7.15
N SER A 241 -4.61 9.16 -5.89
CA SER A 241 -5.91 8.96 -5.24
C SER A 241 -6.08 9.90 -4.05
N ILE A 242 -7.31 10.15 -3.64
CA ILE A 242 -7.64 11.01 -2.51
C ILE A 242 -8.64 10.30 -1.60
N THR A 243 -8.47 10.40 -0.29
CA THR A 243 -9.41 9.89 0.70
C THR A 243 -10.03 11.05 1.46
N GLU A 244 -11.34 11.15 1.46
CA GLU A 244 -12.13 12.02 2.33
C GLU A 244 -12.66 11.21 3.51
N LEU A 245 -12.51 11.76 4.71
CA LEU A 245 -13.06 11.20 5.94
C LEU A 245 -13.96 12.26 6.59
N VAL A 246 -15.25 11.93 6.69
CA VAL A 246 -16.26 12.76 7.36
C VAL A 246 -16.58 12.10 8.70
N THR A 247 -16.40 12.83 9.82
CA THR A 247 -16.53 12.29 11.17
C THR A 247 -17.36 13.18 12.09
N VAL A 248 -18.00 12.53 13.05
CA VAL A 248 -18.48 13.15 14.28
C VAL A 248 -17.41 12.88 15.36
N LEU A 249 -16.98 13.93 16.03
CA LEU A 249 -15.93 13.88 17.07
C LEU A 249 -16.54 14.03 18.47
N GLU A 250 -15.86 13.51 19.49
CA GLU A 250 -16.27 13.66 20.90
C GLU A 250 -16.05 15.10 21.41
N LYS A 251 -14.99 15.75 20.90
CA LYS A 251 -14.63 17.12 21.28
C LYS A 251 -14.92 18.07 20.13
N GLU A 252 -15.51 19.22 20.45
CA GLU A 252 -15.60 20.33 19.50
C GLU A 252 -14.20 20.81 19.10
N THR A 253 -14.06 21.26 17.87
CA THR A 253 -12.78 21.68 17.30
C THR A 253 -12.99 22.72 16.18
N THR A 254 -11.87 23.29 15.72
CA THR A 254 -11.84 24.24 14.59
C THR A 254 -10.95 23.68 13.47
N VAL A 255 -11.04 24.30 12.29
CA VAL A 255 -10.17 23.97 11.14
C VAL A 255 -8.70 24.16 11.53
N GLU A 256 -8.39 25.25 12.22
CA GLU A 256 -7.05 25.63 12.65
C GLU A 256 -6.46 24.59 13.63
N GLU A 257 -7.25 24.14 14.60
CA GLU A 257 -6.83 23.13 15.58
C GLU A 257 -6.56 21.77 14.90
N ILE A 258 -7.44 21.35 13.99
CA ILE A 258 -7.24 20.10 13.22
C ILE A 258 -5.94 20.21 12.40
N ASN A 259 -5.78 21.28 11.63
CA ASN A 259 -4.60 21.47 10.78
C ASN A 259 -3.31 21.55 11.64
N ALA A 260 -3.35 22.18 12.80
CA ALA A 260 -2.22 22.27 13.69
C ALA A 260 -1.79 20.89 14.25
N VAL A 261 -2.74 20.06 14.69
CA VAL A 261 -2.40 18.71 15.19
C VAL A 261 -1.92 17.78 14.06
N MET A 262 -2.49 17.88 12.85
CA MET A 262 -2.02 17.12 11.68
C MET A 262 -0.61 17.52 11.29
N LYS A 263 -0.32 18.83 11.25
CA LYS A 263 1.03 19.35 10.98
C LYS A 263 2.04 18.87 12.03
N ALA A 264 1.68 18.91 13.30
CA ALA A 264 2.53 18.44 14.37
C ALA A 264 2.78 16.92 14.36
N ALA A 265 1.86 16.14 13.81
CA ALA A 265 1.97 14.69 13.66
C ALA A 265 2.74 14.27 12.38
N SER A 266 3.08 15.22 11.50
CA SER A 266 3.75 14.90 10.23
C SER A 266 5.12 14.27 10.45
N ASN A 267 5.46 13.31 9.59
CA ASN A 267 6.70 12.56 9.63
C ASN A 267 7.01 11.98 8.22
N GLU A 268 7.97 11.10 8.10
CA GLU A 268 8.39 10.49 6.83
C GLU A 268 7.30 9.66 6.12
N SER A 269 6.27 9.22 6.84
CA SER A 269 5.16 8.41 6.29
C SER A 269 3.82 9.15 6.24
N PHE A 270 3.66 10.20 7.06
CA PHE A 270 2.49 11.06 7.12
C PHE A 270 2.89 12.51 6.83
N GLY A 271 2.63 12.96 5.59
CA GLY A 271 2.96 14.30 5.13
C GLY A 271 1.83 15.31 5.42
N TYR A 272 2.14 16.58 5.27
CA TYR A 272 1.22 17.70 5.41
C TYR A 272 1.45 18.71 4.28
N THR A 273 0.37 19.22 3.68
CA THR A 273 0.46 20.25 2.64
C THR A 273 -0.59 21.34 2.84
N GLU A 274 -0.24 22.55 2.42
CA GLU A 274 -1.11 23.71 2.27
C GLU A 274 -1.20 24.16 0.80
N GLU A 275 -0.63 23.39 -0.12
CA GLU A 275 -0.63 23.69 -1.54
C GLU A 275 -1.90 23.16 -2.23
N PRO A 276 -2.41 23.86 -3.26
CA PRO A 276 -3.61 23.46 -3.99
C PRO A 276 -3.28 22.34 -5.01
N LEU A 277 -3.04 21.12 -4.50
CA LEU A 277 -2.63 19.97 -5.29
C LEU A 277 -3.79 19.31 -6.06
N VAL A 278 -3.43 18.64 -7.16
CA VAL A 278 -4.31 17.74 -7.90
C VAL A 278 -3.66 16.37 -8.06
N SER A 279 -4.39 15.39 -8.56
CA SER A 279 -3.93 13.98 -8.60
C SER A 279 -2.63 13.75 -9.35
N SER A 280 -2.30 14.55 -10.38
CA SER A 280 -1.03 14.44 -11.11
C SER A 280 0.19 14.87 -10.29
N ASP A 281 0.01 15.77 -9.31
CA ASP A 281 1.09 16.25 -8.44
C ASP A 281 1.48 15.21 -7.38
N ILE A 282 0.61 14.21 -7.18
CA ILE A 282 0.79 13.15 -6.18
C ILE A 282 1.57 11.96 -6.73
N ILE A 283 1.79 11.91 -8.04
CA ILE A 283 2.50 10.79 -8.68
C ILE A 283 3.94 10.70 -8.15
N GLY A 284 4.29 9.56 -7.62
CA GLY A 284 5.65 9.27 -7.14
C GLY A 284 5.95 9.74 -5.71
N ILE A 285 4.99 10.31 -4.97
CA ILE A 285 5.23 10.68 -3.56
C ILE A 285 5.46 9.44 -2.70
N SER A 286 6.30 9.58 -1.68
CA SER A 286 6.66 8.50 -0.76
C SER A 286 5.88 8.51 0.56
N PHE A 287 5.13 9.57 0.87
CA PHE A 287 4.23 9.59 2.02
C PHE A 287 3.12 8.57 1.84
N GLY A 288 2.85 7.74 2.83
CA GLY A 288 1.70 6.83 2.82
C GLY A 288 0.37 7.57 2.78
N SER A 289 0.36 8.75 3.41
CA SER A 289 -0.77 9.68 3.49
C SER A 289 -0.22 11.10 3.48
N LEU A 290 -0.70 11.96 2.60
CA LEU A 290 -0.36 13.38 2.54
C LEU A 290 -1.61 14.18 2.90
N PHE A 291 -1.69 14.66 4.14
CA PHE A 291 -2.81 15.44 4.64
C PHE A 291 -2.91 16.79 3.92
N ASP A 292 -4.10 17.10 3.39
CA ASP A 292 -4.38 18.35 2.68
C ASP A 292 -5.15 19.31 3.59
N ALA A 293 -4.44 20.26 4.18
CA ALA A 293 -4.99 21.24 5.10
C ALA A 293 -5.98 22.21 4.43
N THR A 294 -5.88 22.38 3.10
CA THR A 294 -6.77 23.28 2.34
C THR A 294 -8.19 22.73 2.22
N GLN A 295 -8.35 21.41 2.43
CA GLN A 295 -9.63 20.70 2.30
C GLN A 295 -10.33 20.43 3.64
N THR A 296 -9.70 20.78 4.77
CA THR A 296 -10.31 20.63 6.09
C THR A 296 -11.55 21.50 6.24
N LYS A 297 -12.66 20.92 6.71
CA LYS A 297 -13.91 21.65 6.96
C LYS A 297 -14.52 21.23 8.30
N VAL A 298 -15.04 22.19 9.01
CA VAL A 298 -15.88 22.01 10.20
C VAL A 298 -17.23 22.69 9.92
N LEU A 299 -18.29 21.90 9.88
CA LEU A 299 -19.66 22.39 9.74
C LEU A 299 -20.35 22.27 11.08
N THR A 300 -20.84 23.38 11.63
CA THR A 300 -21.60 23.40 12.90
C THR A 300 -23.05 23.79 12.63
N VAL A 301 -23.97 22.91 13.02
CA VAL A 301 -25.43 23.14 12.92
C VAL A 301 -26.08 22.75 14.26
N ASP A 302 -26.79 23.67 14.88
CA ASP A 302 -27.48 23.44 16.16
C ASP A 302 -26.58 22.82 17.24
N GLY A 303 -25.34 23.30 17.35
CA GLY A 303 -24.34 22.81 18.30
C GLY A 303 -23.74 21.44 17.99
N LYS A 304 -24.03 20.86 16.83
CA LYS A 304 -23.44 19.60 16.37
C LYS A 304 -22.42 19.87 15.27
N GLN A 305 -21.25 19.26 15.40
CA GLN A 305 -20.18 19.40 14.43
C GLN A 305 -20.05 18.17 13.52
N LEU A 306 -19.84 18.43 12.23
CA LEU A 306 -19.43 17.48 11.24
C LEU A 306 -18.07 17.92 10.70
N VAL A 307 -17.06 17.05 10.82
CA VAL A 307 -15.68 17.35 10.42
C VAL A 307 -15.32 16.57 9.17
N LYS A 308 -14.83 17.27 8.13
CA LYS A 308 -14.24 16.64 6.95
C LYS A 308 -12.73 16.87 6.94
N THR A 309 -11.98 15.79 6.79
CA THR A 309 -10.53 15.78 6.56
C THR A 309 -10.20 15.03 5.30
N VAL A 310 -9.08 15.39 4.66
CA VAL A 310 -8.69 14.88 3.34
C VAL A 310 -7.22 14.55 3.32
N ALA A 311 -6.86 13.43 2.68
CA ALA A 311 -5.48 13.06 2.43
C ALA A 311 -5.28 12.47 1.04
N TRP A 312 -4.18 12.86 0.41
CA TRP A 312 -3.69 12.35 -0.88
C TRP A 312 -2.78 11.14 -0.70
N TYR A 313 -2.75 10.28 -1.69
CA TYR A 313 -1.79 9.18 -1.78
C TYR A 313 -1.59 8.73 -3.23
N ASP A 314 -0.37 8.47 -3.63
CA ASP A 314 -0.14 7.66 -4.82
C ASP A 314 -0.46 6.21 -4.45
N ASN A 315 -1.57 5.68 -4.96
CA ASN A 315 -2.05 4.33 -4.61
C ASN A 315 -1.04 3.23 -4.96
N GLU A 316 -0.01 3.52 -5.74
CA GLU A 316 1.10 2.63 -6.05
C GLU A 316 2.37 2.99 -5.26
N MET A 317 2.96 4.19 -5.46
CA MET A 317 4.25 4.55 -4.85
C MET A 317 4.15 4.86 -3.36
N SER A 318 3.11 5.56 -2.90
CA SER A 318 2.89 5.79 -1.46
C SER A 318 2.75 4.46 -0.71
N TYR A 319 1.92 3.56 -1.26
CA TYR A 319 1.71 2.24 -0.68
C TYR A 319 3.00 1.42 -0.67
N THR A 320 3.72 1.38 -1.80
CA THR A 320 4.98 0.66 -1.91
C THR A 320 6.02 1.19 -0.91
N SER A 321 6.12 2.50 -0.76
CA SER A 321 7.05 3.11 0.22
C SER A 321 6.73 2.69 1.66
N GLN A 322 5.44 2.68 2.03
CA GLN A 322 5.00 2.19 3.34
C GLN A 322 5.27 0.70 3.53
N LEU A 323 5.03 -0.09 2.49
CA LEU A 323 5.26 -1.53 2.49
C LEU A 323 6.75 -1.85 2.74
N ILE A 324 7.67 -1.10 2.11
CA ILE A 324 9.11 -1.27 2.31
C ILE A 324 9.55 -0.81 3.71
N ARG A 325 8.98 0.26 4.26
CA ARG A 325 9.21 0.66 5.66
C ARG A 325 8.73 -0.43 6.63
N THR A 326 7.52 -0.96 6.40
CA THR A 326 6.97 -2.09 7.18
C THR A 326 7.86 -3.32 7.10
N LEU A 327 8.31 -3.69 5.89
CA LEU A 327 9.21 -4.82 5.67
C LEU A 327 10.53 -4.65 6.44
N LYS A 328 11.14 -3.47 6.36
CA LYS A 328 12.38 -3.16 7.09
C LYS A 328 12.18 -3.33 8.59
N LYS A 329 11.16 -2.69 9.15
CA LYS A 329 10.82 -2.80 10.58
C LYS A 329 10.60 -4.24 11.00
N PHE A 330 9.86 -5.00 10.20
CA PHE A 330 9.52 -6.40 10.48
C PHE A 330 10.76 -7.31 10.56
N VAL A 331 11.76 -7.07 9.72
CA VAL A 331 13.01 -7.84 9.77
C VAL A 331 13.92 -7.38 10.91
N GLU A 332 13.94 -6.08 11.23
CA GLU A 332 14.81 -5.52 12.27
C GLU A 332 14.41 -5.97 13.68
N ILE A 333 13.13 -6.11 13.97
CA ILE A 333 12.63 -6.55 15.28
C ILE A 333 13.06 -7.98 15.61
N SER A 334 13.38 -8.80 14.61
CA SER A 334 13.72 -10.22 14.79
C SER A 334 15.22 -10.48 14.83
N LYS A 335 16.03 -9.45 14.84
CA LYS A 335 17.48 -9.51 15.04
C LYS A 335 17.83 -9.33 16.50
#